data_af4bf05f9fa07e1cf833c0b3b9175b77
#
_entry.id   af4bf05f9fa07e1cf833c0b3b9175b77
#
_cell.length_a   1.000
_cell.length_b   1.000
_cell.length_c   1.000
_cell.angle_alpha   90.00
_cell.angle_beta   90.00
_cell.angle_gamma   90.00
#
_symmetry.space_group_name_H-M   'P 1'
#
loop_
_entity.id
_entity.type
_entity.pdbx_description
1 polymer ?
#
loop_
_entity_poly.entity_id
_entity_poly.type
_entity_poly.pdbx_seq_one_letter_code
_entity_poly.pdbx_strand_id
1 'polypeptide(L)'
;MTKRVVVLGGGISGYGSAILAKREGFDVFLSDAGKISELYRQRLEQWGVEYEQGGHTMEKILSATEVIKSPGIPDKAPVVVAIREKGIPVISEMEFAARYMGGAKTICITGSNGKTTTTSLIYKILSDAGFNVALGGNIGESFAYSVATEQFDWYVLELSSFQLDGMFDFRANVAVLMNITPDHLDRYDYCFQNYIDSKMRITRNQKSNDCFIYSADDQVIMQELEKHPVRSRELPFMARTAMASGAGDASLVGSLFTARVGKSEVEIDTEKMQIKGLHNAYDAMAAALAALAAGVEPEQVKSSIYDFSPVEHRLEPVAEVDGVLYINDSKATNVDSVWYALESMTRPTVWIAGGTDKGNDYTPLLNFAREKVHTLICMGLDNSKLESSFKDIVPNIISTDSLDSAMRAAVAAAGSGDAVLLSPACASFDLFKNYCQRGELFKQWVAENVK
;
A
#
# COMPACT_ATOMS: atom_id res chain seq x y z
N MET A 1 8.65 -10.16 -38.13
CA MET A 1 8.35 -8.77 -37.73
C MET A 1 8.57 -8.63 -36.23
N THR A 2 9.31 -7.64 -35.80
CA THR A 2 9.52 -7.35 -34.38
C THR A 2 8.16 -6.97 -33.74
N LYS A 3 7.80 -7.60 -32.62
CA LYS A 3 6.55 -7.28 -31.93
C LYS A 3 6.67 -5.86 -31.35
N ARG A 4 5.62 -5.06 -31.53
CA ARG A 4 5.53 -3.70 -30.99
C ARG A 4 4.80 -3.68 -29.67
N VAL A 5 5.49 -3.18 -28.63
CA VAL A 5 4.93 -2.94 -27.31
C VAL A 5 4.72 -1.45 -27.13
N VAL A 6 3.52 -1.06 -26.74
CA VAL A 6 3.23 0.32 -26.36
C VAL A 6 3.03 0.40 -24.84
N VAL A 7 3.65 1.40 -24.21
CA VAL A 7 3.51 1.65 -22.79
C VAL A 7 2.69 2.93 -22.58
N LEU A 8 1.60 2.83 -21.85
CA LEU A 8 0.77 3.96 -21.46
C LEU A 8 1.12 4.46 -20.05
N GLY A 9 1.53 5.72 -20.00
CA GLY A 9 1.98 6.42 -18.80
C GLY A 9 3.50 6.35 -18.63
N GLY A 10 4.14 7.49 -18.36
CA GLY A 10 5.58 7.67 -18.21
C GLY A 10 6.04 7.79 -16.75
N GLY A 11 5.23 7.29 -15.79
CA GLY A 11 5.59 7.18 -14.39
C GLY A 11 6.53 5.99 -14.12
N ILE A 12 6.69 5.64 -12.82
CA ILE A 12 7.62 4.59 -12.36
C ILE A 12 7.38 3.24 -13.04
N SER A 13 6.14 2.78 -13.15
CA SER A 13 5.80 1.53 -13.83
C SER A 13 6.06 1.59 -15.34
N GLY A 14 5.79 2.74 -15.94
CA GLY A 14 5.90 2.90 -17.40
C GLY A 14 7.32 2.93 -17.90
N TYR A 15 8.20 3.76 -17.31
CA TYR A 15 9.58 3.82 -17.77
C TYR A 15 10.29 2.48 -17.59
N GLY A 16 10.04 1.78 -16.47
CA GLY A 16 10.65 0.48 -16.23
C GLY A 16 10.17 -0.58 -17.22
N SER A 17 8.85 -0.61 -17.51
CA SER A 17 8.28 -1.51 -18.51
C SER A 17 8.86 -1.25 -19.91
N ALA A 18 9.03 0.02 -20.29
CA ALA A 18 9.59 0.39 -21.57
C ALA A 18 11.06 -0.02 -21.70
N ILE A 19 11.85 0.15 -20.65
CA ILE A 19 13.26 -0.28 -20.63
C ILE A 19 13.35 -1.82 -20.71
N LEU A 20 12.54 -2.55 -19.93
CA LEU A 20 12.52 -4.01 -20.02
C LEU A 20 12.13 -4.50 -21.42
N ALA A 21 11.08 -3.94 -22.00
CA ALA A 21 10.66 -4.29 -23.34
C ALA A 21 11.76 -4.00 -24.39
N LYS A 22 12.49 -2.89 -24.23
CA LYS A 22 13.62 -2.56 -25.11
C LYS A 22 14.78 -3.54 -24.97
N ARG A 23 15.12 -3.92 -23.72
CA ARG A 23 16.14 -4.95 -23.45
C ARG A 23 15.79 -6.29 -24.11
N GLU A 24 14.51 -6.65 -24.07
CA GLU A 24 14.00 -7.90 -24.66
C GLU A 24 13.83 -7.83 -26.20
N GLY A 25 14.25 -6.72 -26.83
CA GLY A 25 14.30 -6.59 -28.29
C GLY A 25 12.97 -6.23 -28.96
N PHE A 26 12.01 -5.71 -28.20
CA PHE A 26 10.75 -5.20 -28.76
C PHE A 26 10.95 -3.84 -29.46
N ASP A 27 10.09 -3.54 -30.41
CA ASP A 27 9.85 -2.18 -30.88
C ASP A 27 8.97 -1.47 -29.84
N VAL A 28 9.50 -0.45 -29.15
CA VAL A 28 8.88 0.15 -27.97
C VAL A 28 8.50 1.60 -28.22
N PHE A 29 7.27 1.94 -27.90
CA PHE A 29 6.79 3.31 -27.87
C PHE A 29 6.09 3.61 -26.54
N LEU A 30 6.52 4.67 -25.82
CA LEU A 30 5.88 5.11 -24.58
C LEU A 30 5.07 6.37 -24.84
N SER A 31 3.82 6.42 -24.36
CA SER A 31 2.91 7.58 -24.51
C SER A 31 2.35 8.01 -23.18
N ASP A 32 2.50 9.31 -22.87
CA ASP A 32 1.94 9.93 -21.65
C ASP A 32 1.13 11.18 -22.00
N ALA A 33 -0.10 11.26 -21.50
CA ALA A 33 -0.95 12.45 -21.67
C ALA A 33 -0.42 13.68 -20.93
N GLY A 34 0.35 13.48 -19.86
CA GLY A 34 0.96 14.51 -19.03
C GLY A 34 2.44 14.73 -19.38
N LYS A 35 3.15 15.28 -18.43
CA LYS A 35 4.60 15.52 -18.51
C LYS A 35 5.36 14.42 -17.78
N ILE A 36 6.29 13.78 -18.47
CA ILE A 36 7.19 12.77 -17.88
C ILE A 36 8.28 13.50 -17.08
N SER A 37 8.61 12.96 -15.89
CA SER A 37 9.65 13.53 -15.04
C SER A 37 11.02 13.51 -15.76
N GLU A 38 11.87 14.47 -15.44
CA GLU A 38 13.21 14.60 -16.01
C GLU A 38 14.03 13.32 -15.85
N LEU A 39 14.01 12.75 -14.64
CA LEU A 39 14.72 11.50 -14.33
C LEU A 39 14.29 10.35 -15.27
N TYR A 40 12.98 10.17 -15.47
CA TYR A 40 12.46 9.07 -16.28
C TYR A 40 12.72 9.32 -17.77
N ARG A 41 12.65 10.57 -18.24
CA ARG A 41 13.02 10.92 -19.61
C ARG A 41 14.49 10.57 -19.89
N GLN A 42 15.41 10.98 -19.02
CA GLN A 42 16.83 10.65 -19.18
C GLN A 42 17.08 9.15 -19.24
N ARG A 43 16.40 8.35 -18.39
CA ARG A 43 16.48 6.90 -18.42
C ARG A 43 15.95 6.31 -19.75
N LEU A 44 14.81 6.80 -20.24
CA LEU A 44 14.24 6.39 -21.53
C LEU A 44 15.19 6.70 -22.70
N GLU A 45 15.77 7.90 -22.73
CA GLU A 45 16.74 8.35 -23.73
C GLU A 45 18.03 7.51 -23.73
N GLN A 46 18.57 7.20 -22.53
CA GLN A 46 19.74 6.32 -22.38
C GLN A 46 19.52 4.93 -22.98
N TRP A 47 18.30 4.41 -22.90
CA TRP A 47 17.93 3.11 -23.45
C TRP A 47 17.42 3.20 -24.90
N GLY A 48 17.38 4.39 -25.51
CA GLY A 48 16.89 4.60 -26.87
C GLY A 48 15.43 4.21 -27.05
N VAL A 49 14.58 4.50 -26.06
CA VAL A 49 13.14 4.30 -26.10
C VAL A 49 12.49 5.51 -26.75
N GLU A 50 11.69 5.29 -27.79
CA GLU A 50 10.85 6.32 -28.38
C GLU A 50 9.69 6.66 -27.44
N TYR A 51 9.45 7.94 -27.16
CA TYR A 51 8.35 8.38 -26.29
C TYR A 51 7.68 9.65 -26.78
N GLU A 52 6.46 9.90 -26.31
CA GLU A 52 5.75 11.17 -26.41
C GLU A 52 5.18 11.58 -25.05
N GLN A 53 4.95 12.88 -24.88
CA GLN A 53 4.31 13.45 -23.70
C GLN A 53 3.39 14.63 -24.07
N GLY A 54 2.37 14.89 -23.23
CA GLY A 54 1.39 15.97 -23.46
C GLY A 54 0.26 15.59 -24.41
N GLY A 55 0.10 14.30 -24.69
CA GLY A 55 -0.96 13.79 -25.57
C GLY A 55 -0.72 12.36 -26.00
N HIS A 56 -1.62 11.86 -26.86
CA HIS A 56 -1.60 10.50 -27.37
C HIS A 56 -1.71 10.47 -28.90
N THR A 57 -0.67 9.97 -29.61
CA THR A 57 -0.72 9.70 -31.05
C THR A 57 -1.38 8.34 -31.28
N MET A 58 -2.70 8.34 -31.48
CA MET A 58 -3.52 7.14 -31.57
C MET A 58 -3.04 6.14 -32.64
N GLU A 59 -2.56 6.63 -33.77
CA GLU A 59 -2.03 5.77 -34.83
C GLU A 59 -0.85 4.91 -34.36
N LYS A 60 0.07 5.51 -33.61
CA LYS A 60 1.21 4.80 -33.01
C LYS A 60 0.76 3.80 -31.95
N ILE A 61 -0.17 4.22 -31.07
CA ILE A 61 -0.67 3.38 -29.99
C ILE A 61 -1.42 2.17 -30.54
N LEU A 62 -2.31 2.40 -31.49
CA LEU A 62 -3.13 1.33 -32.08
C LEU A 62 -2.36 0.39 -33.01
N SER A 63 -1.09 0.66 -33.31
CA SER A 63 -0.21 -0.27 -34.02
C SER A 63 0.44 -1.33 -33.11
N ALA A 64 0.18 -1.27 -31.79
CA ALA A 64 0.73 -2.21 -30.81
C ALA A 64 0.23 -3.64 -31.03
N THR A 65 1.08 -4.61 -30.70
CA THR A 65 0.70 -6.02 -30.52
C THR A 65 0.27 -6.31 -29.08
N GLU A 66 0.73 -5.52 -28.13
CA GLU A 66 0.38 -5.56 -26.70
C GLU A 66 0.60 -4.18 -26.07
N VAL A 67 -0.23 -3.82 -25.11
CA VAL A 67 -0.12 -2.54 -24.37
C VAL A 67 0.12 -2.82 -22.90
N ILE A 68 1.14 -2.17 -22.32
CA ILE A 68 1.39 -2.15 -20.88
C ILE A 68 0.83 -0.85 -20.33
N LYS A 69 -0.14 -0.95 -19.40
CA LYS A 69 -0.86 0.21 -18.86
C LYS A 69 -0.43 0.50 -17.43
N SER A 70 -0.02 1.74 -17.16
CA SER A 70 0.21 2.22 -15.79
C SER A 70 -1.08 2.15 -14.95
N PRO A 71 -1.01 1.74 -13.66
CA PRO A 71 -2.21 1.53 -12.82
C PRO A 71 -3.03 2.79 -12.58
N GLY A 72 -2.40 3.98 -12.62
CA GLY A 72 -3.09 5.26 -12.49
C GLY A 72 -4.05 5.61 -13.62
N ILE A 73 -3.90 5.00 -14.81
CA ILE A 73 -4.74 5.28 -15.97
C ILE A 73 -6.07 4.52 -15.85
N PRO A 74 -7.23 5.21 -15.80
CA PRO A 74 -8.53 4.57 -15.68
C PRO A 74 -8.86 3.70 -16.92
N ASP A 75 -9.54 2.59 -16.71
CA ASP A 75 -10.01 1.73 -17.80
C ASP A 75 -11.03 2.41 -18.72
N LYS A 76 -11.72 3.42 -18.19
CA LYS A 76 -12.66 4.29 -18.93
C LYS A 76 -11.97 5.41 -19.74
N ALA A 77 -10.64 5.53 -19.65
CA ALA A 77 -9.91 6.53 -20.45
C ALA A 77 -10.09 6.25 -21.95
N PRO A 78 -10.37 7.28 -22.78
CA PRO A 78 -10.65 7.09 -24.21
C PRO A 78 -9.61 6.28 -24.97
N VAL A 79 -8.33 6.48 -24.64
CA VAL A 79 -7.21 5.72 -25.23
C VAL A 79 -7.32 4.22 -24.88
N VAL A 80 -7.65 3.86 -23.66
CA VAL A 80 -7.77 2.46 -23.20
C VAL A 80 -8.99 1.79 -23.85
N VAL A 81 -10.10 2.51 -23.95
CA VAL A 81 -11.31 2.04 -24.64
C VAL A 81 -11.00 1.71 -26.09
N ALA A 82 -10.35 2.64 -26.83
CA ALA A 82 -10.00 2.43 -28.24
C ALA A 82 -9.04 1.24 -28.45
N ILE A 83 -8.10 1.02 -27.52
CA ILE A 83 -7.18 -0.14 -27.57
C ILE A 83 -7.96 -1.45 -27.42
N ARG A 84 -8.89 -1.51 -26.46
CA ARG A 84 -9.72 -2.69 -26.21
C ARG A 84 -10.69 -2.97 -27.35
N GLU A 85 -11.33 -1.93 -27.93
CA GLU A 85 -12.19 -2.06 -29.10
C GLU A 85 -11.43 -2.64 -30.30
N LYS A 86 -10.14 -2.35 -30.42
CA LYS A 86 -9.28 -2.95 -31.44
C LYS A 86 -8.82 -4.37 -31.11
N GLY A 87 -9.16 -4.90 -29.93
CA GLY A 87 -8.77 -6.24 -29.48
C GLY A 87 -7.30 -6.38 -29.11
N ILE A 88 -6.60 -5.26 -28.83
CA ILE A 88 -5.19 -5.29 -28.41
C ILE A 88 -5.15 -5.65 -26.90
N PRO A 89 -4.35 -6.67 -26.49
CA PRO A 89 -4.19 -7.01 -25.09
C PRO A 89 -3.63 -5.85 -24.27
N VAL A 90 -4.24 -5.62 -23.10
CA VAL A 90 -3.80 -4.61 -22.11
C VAL A 90 -3.42 -5.32 -20.82
N ILE A 91 -2.17 -5.18 -20.40
CA ILE A 91 -1.62 -5.83 -19.22
C ILE A 91 -0.99 -4.83 -18.26
N SER A 92 -0.71 -5.24 -17.04
CA SER A 92 0.08 -4.44 -16.08
C SER A 92 1.58 -4.65 -16.27
N GLU A 93 2.38 -3.73 -15.67
CA GLU A 93 3.82 -3.91 -15.51
C GLU A 93 4.17 -5.27 -14.87
N MET A 94 3.40 -5.66 -13.83
CA MET A 94 3.62 -6.90 -13.08
C MET A 94 3.52 -8.12 -14.00
N GLU A 95 2.47 -8.18 -14.81
CA GLU A 95 2.26 -9.25 -15.79
C GLU A 95 3.39 -9.32 -16.82
N PHE A 96 3.82 -8.15 -17.31
CA PHE A 96 4.89 -8.10 -18.30
C PHE A 96 6.23 -8.54 -17.71
N ALA A 97 6.63 -7.96 -16.58
CA ALA A 97 7.94 -8.20 -15.95
C ALA A 97 8.12 -9.66 -15.51
N ALA A 98 7.03 -10.29 -15.00
CA ALA A 98 7.08 -11.68 -14.55
C ALA A 98 7.51 -12.68 -15.64
N ARG A 99 7.30 -12.35 -16.92
CA ARG A 99 7.72 -13.18 -18.05
C ARG A 99 9.23 -13.27 -18.20
N TYR A 100 9.97 -12.29 -17.63
CA TYR A 100 11.42 -12.10 -17.81
C TYR A 100 12.22 -12.17 -16.51
N MET A 101 11.59 -12.43 -15.37
CA MET A 101 12.28 -12.54 -14.07
C MET A 101 13.06 -13.86 -13.88
N GLY A 102 13.08 -14.71 -14.90
CA GLY A 102 13.77 -16.01 -14.85
C GLY A 102 13.16 -16.97 -13.83
N GLY A 103 14.01 -17.63 -13.05
CA GLY A 103 13.59 -18.55 -11.99
C GLY A 103 13.34 -17.90 -10.61
N ALA A 104 13.36 -16.59 -10.51
CA ALA A 104 13.14 -15.86 -9.26
C ALA A 104 11.74 -16.14 -8.69
N LYS A 105 11.64 -16.05 -7.37
CA LYS A 105 10.37 -16.20 -6.64
C LYS A 105 9.80 -14.86 -6.24
N THR A 106 8.49 -14.83 -5.98
CA THR A 106 7.79 -13.60 -5.59
C THR A 106 7.04 -13.78 -4.28
N ILE A 107 7.11 -12.77 -3.43
CA ILE A 107 6.21 -12.56 -2.30
C ILE A 107 5.39 -11.32 -2.66
N CYS A 108 4.08 -11.50 -2.82
CA CYS A 108 3.17 -10.46 -3.28
C CYS A 108 2.21 -10.08 -2.16
N ILE A 109 2.12 -8.80 -1.86
CA ILE A 109 1.31 -8.29 -0.75
C ILE A 109 0.22 -7.37 -1.28
N THR A 110 -1.04 -7.65 -0.93
CA THR A 110 -2.18 -6.76 -1.18
C THR A 110 -3.08 -6.65 0.05
N GLY A 111 -4.06 -5.79 -0.04
CA GLY A 111 -5.03 -5.50 1.01
C GLY A 111 -5.54 -4.07 0.88
N SER A 112 -6.55 -3.68 1.63
CA SER A 112 -6.95 -2.28 1.73
C SER A 112 -5.90 -1.52 2.55
N ASN A 113 -5.50 -2.04 3.71
CA ASN A 113 -4.54 -1.47 4.64
C ASN A 113 -3.40 -2.45 4.98
N GLY A 114 -2.31 -1.97 5.60
CA GLY A 114 -1.17 -2.78 6.06
C GLY A 114 -0.13 -3.11 4.99
N LYS A 115 -0.44 -3.01 3.70
CA LYS A 115 0.44 -3.41 2.59
C LYS A 115 1.89 -2.94 2.73
N THR A 116 2.08 -1.64 2.90
CA THR A 116 3.43 -1.02 2.88
C THR A 116 4.27 -1.47 4.06
N THR A 117 3.70 -1.50 5.26
CA THR A 117 4.40 -1.96 6.47
C THR A 117 4.79 -3.42 6.32
N THR A 118 3.84 -4.28 5.94
CA THR A 118 4.09 -5.71 5.73
C THR A 118 5.13 -5.94 4.64
N THR A 119 5.05 -5.25 3.50
CA THR A 119 6.01 -5.38 2.39
C THR A 119 7.40 -4.94 2.81
N SER A 120 7.52 -3.79 3.49
CA SER A 120 8.80 -3.28 3.98
C SER A 120 9.42 -4.19 5.03
N LEU A 121 8.60 -4.75 5.92
CA LEU A 121 9.05 -5.67 6.96
C LEU A 121 9.52 -7.01 6.36
N ILE A 122 8.79 -7.58 5.39
CA ILE A 122 9.22 -8.79 4.68
C ILE A 122 10.54 -8.55 3.96
N TYR A 123 10.65 -7.43 3.24
CA TYR A 123 11.88 -7.06 2.54
C TYR A 123 13.06 -6.95 3.51
N LYS A 124 12.87 -6.27 4.65
CA LYS A 124 13.91 -6.18 5.70
C LYS A 124 14.31 -7.56 6.21
N ILE A 125 13.36 -8.42 6.56
CA ILE A 125 13.65 -9.76 7.10
C ILE A 125 14.48 -10.58 6.10
N LEU A 126 14.09 -10.59 4.81
CA LEU A 126 14.82 -11.33 3.78
C LEU A 126 16.22 -10.73 3.55
N SER A 127 16.32 -9.39 3.52
CA SER A 127 17.62 -8.69 3.36
C SER A 127 18.56 -8.96 4.53
N ASP A 128 18.09 -8.87 5.77
CA ASP A 128 18.85 -9.15 6.98
C ASP A 128 19.30 -10.62 7.04
N ALA A 129 18.51 -11.53 6.46
CA ALA A 129 18.85 -12.95 6.32
C ALA A 129 19.84 -13.24 5.16
N GLY A 130 20.27 -12.21 4.43
CA GLY A 130 21.25 -12.34 3.34
C GLY A 130 20.68 -12.85 2.02
N PHE A 131 19.34 -12.79 1.84
CA PHE A 131 18.72 -13.14 0.57
C PHE A 131 19.02 -12.07 -0.50
N ASN A 132 19.25 -12.51 -1.73
CA ASN A 132 19.33 -11.63 -2.89
C ASN A 132 17.89 -11.23 -3.30
N VAL A 133 17.39 -10.12 -2.74
CA VAL A 133 15.99 -9.71 -2.79
C VAL A 133 15.84 -8.26 -3.26
N ALA A 134 14.84 -8.02 -4.13
CA ALA A 134 14.41 -6.68 -4.54
C ALA A 134 13.04 -6.32 -3.95
N LEU A 135 12.84 -5.02 -3.71
CA LEU A 135 11.59 -4.40 -3.31
C LEU A 135 10.99 -3.65 -4.49
N GLY A 136 9.71 -3.89 -4.80
CA GLY A 136 9.06 -3.22 -5.94
C GLY A 136 7.53 -3.21 -5.89
N GLY A 137 6.94 -2.81 -7.00
CA GLY A 137 5.50 -2.72 -7.17
C GLY A 137 4.95 -1.32 -6.91
N ASN A 138 4.01 -1.18 -5.98
CA ASN A 138 3.41 0.10 -5.62
C ASN A 138 4.33 0.96 -4.72
N ILE A 139 5.42 0.41 -4.24
CA ILE A 139 6.51 1.05 -3.48
C ILE A 139 7.85 0.57 -4.03
N GLY A 140 8.93 1.27 -3.67
CA GLY A 140 10.27 0.94 -4.12
C GLY A 140 10.52 1.31 -5.59
N GLU A 141 11.39 0.57 -6.26
CA GLU A 141 11.69 0.74 -7.68
C GLU A 141 10.68 -0.02 -8.56
N SER A 142 10.58 0.33 -9.83
CA SER A 142 9.79 -0.43 -10.80
C SER A 142 10.24 -1.90 -10.83
N PHE A 143 9.30 -2.83 -10.71
CA PHE A 143 9.58 -4.26 -10.82
C PHE A 143 10.20 -4.58 -12.19
N ALA A 144 9.64 -4.01 -13.26
CA ALA A 144 10.16 -4.20 -14.61
C ALA A 144 11.59 -3.63 -14.78
N TYR A 145 11.88 -2.47 -14.15
CA TYR A 145 13.22 -1.91 -14.17
C TYR A 145 14.23 -2.79 -13.43
N SER A 146 13.87 -3.27 -12.25
CA SER A 146 14.71 -4.20 -11.48
C SER A 146 15.00 -5.48 -12.28
N VAL A 147 13.98 -6.07 -12.91
CA VAL A 147 14.16 -7.23 -13.81
C VAL A 147 15.06 -6.89 -15.01
N ALA A 148 15.00 -5.64 -15.53
CA ALA A 148 15.80 -5.22 -16.66
C ALA A 148 17.28 -5.02 -16.34
N THR A 149 17.61 -4.62 -15.12
CA THR A 149 18.96 -4.14 -14.78
C THR A 149 19.75 -5.07 -13.89
N GLU A 150 19.09 -5.90 -13.09
CA GLU A 150 19.73 -6.76 -12.10
C GLU A 150 19.07 -8.14 -12.06
N GLN A 151 19.75 -9.10 -11.42
CA GLN A 151 19.20 -10.44 -11.18
C GLN A 151 19.01 -10.65 -9.68
N PHE A 152 17.78 -10.95 -9.30
CA PHE A 152 17.41 -11.26 -7.92
C PHE A 152 16.84 -12.67 -7.83
N ASP A 153 16.99 -13.30 -6.67
CA ASP A 153 16.38 -14.60 -6.37
C ASP A 153 14.95 -14.45 -5.88
N TRP A 154 14.65 -13.30 -5.27
CA TRP A 154 13.34 -12.96 -4.72
C TRP A 154 12.93 -11.53 -5.05
N TYR A 155 11.64 -11.35 -5.28
CA TYR A 155 11.00 -10.05 -5.37
C TYR A 155 9.89 -9.94 -4.35
N VAL A 156 9.94 -8.92 -3.50
CA VAL A 156 8.86 -8.55 -2.55
C VAL A 156 8.09 -7.40 -3.18
N LEU A 157 6.83 -7.65 -3.52
CA LEU A 157 6.03 -6.76 -4.36
C LEU A 157 4.76 -6.30 -3.64
N GLU A 158 4.65 -5.00 -3.38
CA GLU A 158 3.38 -4.40 -2.98
C GLU A 158 2.46 -4.27 -4.20
N LEU A 159 1.24 -4.81 -4.12
CA LEU A 159 0.29 -4.79 -5.22
C LEU A 159 -0.98 -4.04 -4.86
N SER A 160 -1.29 -3.00 -5.64
CA SER A 160 -2.61 -2.36 -5.62
C SER A 160 -3.64 -3.21 -6.38
N SER A 161 -4.94 -2.98 -6.11
CA SER A 161 -6.01 -3.63 -6.88
C SER A 161 -5.90 -3.34 -8.38
N PHE A 162 -5.52 -2.11 -8.76
CA PHE A 162 -5.36 -1.72 -10.15
C PHE A 162 -4.22 -2.45 -10.89
N GLN A 163 -3.18 -2.85 -10.17
CA GLN A 163 -2.12 -3.70 -10.75
C GLN A 163 -2.60 -5.14 -10.91
N LEU A 164 -3.34 -5.65 -9.92
CA LEU A 164 -3.94 -6.99 -9.96
C LEU A 164 -4.93 -7.15 -11.11
N ASP A 165 -5.70 -6.12 -11.47
CA ASP A 165 -6.63 -6.14 -12.60
C ASP A 165 -5.96 -6.42 -13.94
N GLY A 166 -4.71 -6.03 -14.08
CA GLY A 166 -3.89 -6.27 -15.28
C GLY A 166 -2.99 -7.52 -15.19
N MET A 167 -3.22 -8.41 -14.22
CA MET A 167 -2.46 -9.67 -14.04
C MET A 167 -3.30 -10.86 -14.48
N PHE A 168 -2.79 -11.68 -15.41
CA PHE A 168 -3.51 -12.79 -16.03
C PHE A 168 -2.80 -14.13 -15.79
N ASP A 169 -1.51 -14.22 -16.12
CA ASP A 169 -0.68 -15.42 -16.01
C ASP A 169 0.34 -15.33 -14.86
N PHE A 170 0.53 -14.13 -14.31
CA PHE A 170 1.42 -13.89 -13.17
C PHE A 170 1.08 -14.82 -12.00
N ARG A 171 2.11 -15.40 -11.38
CA ARG A 171 1.99 -16.30 -10.24
C ARG A 171 2.75 -15.77 -9.04
N ALA A 172 2.07 -15.55 -7.92
CA ALA A 172 2.69 -15.30 -6.63
C ALA A 172 3.11 -16.63 -5.98
N ASN A 173 4.39 -16.80 -5.64
CA ASN A 173 4.85 -17.98 -4.88
C ASN A 173 4.36 -17.91 -3.42
N VAL A 174 4.38 -16.72 -2.85
CA VAL A 174 3.75 -16.40 -1.57
C VAL A 174 2.84 -15.20 -1.81
N ALA A 175 1.54 -15.37 -1.62
CA ALA A 175 0.55 -14.32 -1.68
C ALA A 175 0.13 -13.93 -0.26
N VAL A 176 0.07 -12.63 0.02
CA VAL A 176 -0.36 -12.07 1.31
C VAL A 176 -1.54 -11.15 1.07
N LEU A 177 -2.68 -11.45 1.69
CA LEU A 177 -3.89 -10.62 1.68
C LEU A 177 -4.20 -10.15 3.09
N MET A 178 -3.93 -8.86 3.35
CA MET A 178 -4.01 -8.30 4.69
C MET A 178 -5.45 -8.14 5.18
N ASN A 179 -6.29 -7.53 4.35
CA ASN A 179 -7.70 -7.24 4.64
C ASN A 179 -8.41 -6.75 3.38
N ILE A 180 -9.76 -6.78 3.38
CA ILE A 180 -10.58 -6.20 2.33
C ILE A 180 -11.68 -5.35 2.95
N THR A 181 -11.51 -4.02 2.88
CA THR A 181 -12.50 -3.03 3.30
C THR A 181 -12.80 -2.06 2.17
N PRO A 182 -13.99 -1.44 2.10
CA PRO A 182 -14.37 -0.57 1.00
C PRO A 182 -13.38 0.57 0.79
N ASP A 183 -12.75 0.62 -0.39
CA ASP A 183 -11.87 1.70 -0.84
C ASP A 183 -11.91 1.78 -2.37
N HIS A 184 -11.62 2.95 -2.93
CA HIS A 184 -11.56 3.18 -4.38
C HIS A 184 -12.81 2.73 -5.17
N LEU A 185 -14.00 2.75 -4.57
CA LEU A 185 -15.24 2.24 -5.19
C LEU A 185 -15.61 3.00 -6.46
N ASP A 186 -15.20 4.27 -6.60
CA ASP A 186 -15.33 5.08 -7.82
C ASP A 186 -14.67 4.42 -9.06
N ARG A 187 -13.63 3.61 -8.83
CA ARG A 187 -12.92 2.85 -9.89
C ARG A 187 -13.56 1.49 -10.17
N TYR A 188 -14.43 0.99 -9.30
CA TYR A 188 -15.09 -0.31 -9.34
C TYR A 188 -16.62 -0.21 -9.50
N ASP A 189 -17.09 0.85 -10.19
CA ASP A 189 -18.50 1.10 -10.46
C ASP A 189 -19.38 1.16 -9.19
N TYR A 190 -18.81 1.58 -8.07
CA TYR A 190 -19.41 1.56 -6.74
C TYR A 190 -19.90 0.17 -6.29
N CYS A 191 -19.39 -0.90 -6.89
CA CYS A 191 -19.67 -2.28 -6.55
C CYS A 191 -18.52 -2.86 -5.73
N PHE A 192 -18.75 -3.10 -4.45
CA PHE A 192 -17.70 -3.62 -3.55
C PHE A 192 -17.20 -5.00 -3.98
N GLN A 193 -18.07 -5.85 -4.55
CA GLN A 193 -17.65 -7.16 -5.06
C GLN A 193 -16.58 -7.07 -6.15
N ASN A 194 -16.65 -6.06 -7.05
CA ASN A 194 -15.62 -5.86 -8.07
C ASN A 194 -14.23 -5.59 -7.46
N TYR A 195 -14.19 -4.84 -6.34
CA TYR A 195 -12.96 -4.59 -5.60
C TYR A 195 -12.44 -5.84 -4.88
N ILE A 196 -13.35 -6.65 -4.31
CA ILE A 196 -13.02 -7.94 -3.70
C ILE A 196 -12.41 -8.87 -4.76
N ASP A 197 -13.09 -9.03 -5.88
CA ASP A 197 -12.66 -9.87 -7.00
C ASP A 197 -11.27 -9.48 -7.51
N SER A 198 -11.01 -8.17 -7.60
CA SER A 198 -9.70 -7.63 -7.95
C SER A 198 -8.62 -8.10 -6.99
N LYS A 199 -8.83 -7.98 -5.67
CA LYS A 199 -7.83 -8.40 -4.67
C LYS A 199 -7.62 -9.91 -4.62
N MET A 200 -8.68 -10.69 -4.77
CA MET A 200 -8.60 -12.15 -4.79
C MET A 200 -7.80 -12.69 -5.99
N ARG A 201 -7.60 -11.90 -7.05
CA ARG A 201 -6.74 -12.26 -8.20
C ARG A 201 -5.30 -12.60 -7.81
N ILE A 202 -4.82 -12.14 -6.65
CA ILE A 202 -3.47 -12.46 -6.18
C ILE A 202 -3.23 -13.98 -6.04
N THR A 203 -4.29 -14.76 -5.83
CA THR A 203 -4.23 -16.22 -5.69
C THR A 203 -4.46 -16.98 -6.98
N ARG A 204 -4.86 -16.29 -8.07
CA ARG A 204 -5.43 -16.87 -9.29
C ARG A 204 -4.61 -18.00 -9.91
N ASN A 205 -3.29 -17.84 -9.97
CA ASN A 205 -2.39 -18.78 -10.65
C ASN A 205 -1.51 -19.57 -9.67
N GLN A 206 -1.83 -19.51 -8.37
CA GLN A 206 -1.11 -20.27 -7.35
C GLN A 206 -1.32 -21.78 -7.54
N LYS A 207 -0.28 -22.54 -7.18
CA LYS A 207 -0.25 -24.01 -7.18
C LYS A 207 -0.24 -24.53 -5.75
N SER A 208 -0.39 -25.83 -5.57
CA SER A 208 -0.43 -26.48 -4.24
C SER A 208 0.85 -26.32 -3.40
N ASN A 209 1.98 -25.99 -4.04
CA ASN A 209 3.25 -25.72 -3.36
C ASN A 209 3.50 -24.23 -3.10
N ASP A 210 2.60 -23.34 -3.49
CA ASP A 210 2.61 -21.94 -3.13
C ASP A 210 1.90 -21.72 -1.79
N CYS A 211 2.10 -20.54 -1.19
CA CYS A 211 1.48 -20.19 0.07
C CYS A 211 0.53 -19.01 -0.09
N PHE A 212 -0.62 -19.08 0.56
CA PHE A 212 -1.57 -18.00 0.68
C PHE A 212 -1.74 -17.62 2.16
N ILE A 213 -1.28 -16.43 2.52
CA ILE A 213 -1.29 -15.85 3.86
C ILE A 213 -2.42 -14.82 3.91
N TYR A 214 -3.34 -14.94 4.87
CA TYR A 214 -4.50 -14.06 4.95
C TYR A 214 -4.99 -13.86 6.38
N SER A 215 -5.69 -12.74 6.62
CA SER A 215 -6.35 -12.48 7.89
C SER A 215 -7.62 -13.33 8.02
N ALA A 216 -7.63 -14.24 8.99
CA ALA A 216 -8.81 -15.02 9.33
C ALA A 216 -9.84 -14.24 10.18
N ASP A 217 -9.48 -13.06 10.68
CA ASP A 217 -10.40 -12.14 11.34
C ASP A 217 -11.20 -11.30 10.32
N ASP A 218 -10.80 -11.27 9.04
CA ASP A 218 -11.50 -10.56 7.98
C ASP A 218 -12.64 -11.41 7.41
N GLN A 219 -13.88 -11.04 7.72
CA GLN A 219 -15.07 -11.78 7.30
C GLN A 219 -15.26 -11.81 5.79
N VAL A 220 -14.82 -10.77 5.06
CA VAL A 220 -14.93 -10.70 3.59
C VAL A 220 -14.02 -11.76 2.97
N ILE A 221 -12.77 -11.84 3.42
CA ILE A 221 -11.82 -12.87 2.96
C ILE A 221 -12.37 -14.26 3.25
N MET A 222 -12.84 -14.51 4.47
CA MET A 222 -13.38 -15.82 4.86
C MET A 222 -14.58 -16.25 3.99
N GLN A 223 -15.51 -15.33 3.72
CA GLN A 223 -16.67 -15.58 2.87
C GLN A 223 -16.26 -15.88 1.42
N GLU A 224 -15.25 -15.18 0.89
CA GLU A 224 -14.76 -15.45 -0.47
C GLU A 224 -14.04 -16.80 -0.57
N LEU A 225 -13.29 -17.22 0.45
CA LEU A 225 -12.63 -18.53 0.48
C LEU A 225 -13.64 -19.69 0.58
N GLU A 226 -14.75 -19.51 1.29
CA GLU A 226 -15.84 -20.49 1.31
C GLU A 226 -16.48 -20.67 -0.07
N LYS A 227 -16.66 -19.58 -0.83
CA LYS A 227 -17.23 -19.63 -2.19
C LYS A 227 -16.21 -20.16 -3.21
N HIS A 228 -14.97 -19.76 -3.07
CA HIS A 228 -13.89 -19.97 -4.03
C HIS A 228 -12.61 -20.47 -3.34
N PRO A 229 -12.55 -21.76 -2.96
CA PRO A 229 -11.37 -22.32 -2.30
C PRO A 229 -10.11 -22.18 -3.14
N VAL A 230 -9.00 -21.80 -2.51
CA VAL A 230 -7.69 -21.67 -3.17
C VAL A 230 -6.99 -23.02 -3.34
N ARG A 231 -6.03 -23.10 -4.24
CA ARG A 231 -5.23 -24.31 -4.48
C ARG A 231 -3.96 -24.37 -3.66
N SER A 232 -3.48 -23.22 -3.22
CA SER A 232 -2.25 -23.06 -2.45
C SER A 232 -2.42 -23.51 -1.01
N ARG A 233 -1.29 -23.70 -0.33
CA ARG A 233 -1.30 -23.94 1.11
C ARG A 233 -1.76 -22.67 1.83
N GLU A 234 -2.82 -22.78 2.59
CA GLU A 234 -3.35 -21.69 3.41
C GLU A 234 -2.56 -21.51 4.69
N LEU A 235 -2.28 -20.27 5.06
CA LEU A 235 -1.55 -19.86 6.26
C LEU A 235 -2.30 -18.67 6.90
N PRO A 236 -3.40 -18.90 7.60
CA PRO A 236 -4.17 -17.85 8.24
C PRO A 236 -3.43 -17.20 9.40
N PHE A 237 -3.63 -15.89 9.61
CA PHE A 237 -3.25 -15.18 10.82
C PHE A 237 -4.46 -14.50 11.48
N MET A 238 -4.44 -14.42 12.83
CA MET A 238 -5.55 -13.88 13.62
C MET A 238 -5.09 -13.32 14.96
N ALA A 239 -5.84 -12.37 15.51
CA ALA A 239 -5.61 -11.81 16.85
C ALA A 239 -6.51 -12.42 17.94
N ARG A 240 -7.24 -13.51 17.67
CA ARG A 240 -8.18 -14.11 18.62
C ARG A 240 -7.76 -15.49 19.12
N THR A 241 -8.14 -15.80 20.34
CA THR A 241 -7.77 -16.76 21.35
C THR A 241 -7.97 -18.24 21.04
N ALA A 242 -8.33 -18.63 19.85
CA ALA A 242 -8.43 -20.03 19.49
C ALA A 242 -7.35 -20.37 18.46
N MET A 243 -6.27 -20.99 18.93
CA MET A 243 -5.39 -21.71 18.00
C MET A 243 -6.24 -22.70 17.21
N ALA A 244 -6.51 -22.38 15.96
CA ALA A 244 -6.88 -23.42 15.02
C ALA A 244 -5.69 -24.40 14.98
N SER A 245 -5.93 -25.66 15.28
CA SER A 245 -4.92 -26.71 15.31
C SER A 245 -4.50 -27.04 13.89
N GLY A 246 -3.52 -26.27 13.33
CA GLY A 246 -2.97 -26.51 12.01
C GLY A 246 -1.52 -26.06 11.91
N ALA A 247 -0.69 -26.78 11.18
CA ALA A 247 0.67 -26.35 10.87
C ALA A 247 0.60 -25.19 9.86
N GLY A 248 1.08 -23.99 10.26
CA GLY A 248 1.18 -22.84 9.36
C GLY A 248 0.31 -21.64 9.72
N ASP A 249 -0.07 -21.50 10.99
CA ASP A 249 -0.87 -20.36 11.45
C ASP A 249 -0.02 -19.34 12.20
N ALA A 250 -0.48 -18.08 12.24
CA ALA A 250 -0.03 -17.14 13.25
C ALA A 250 -1.21 -16.70 14.11
N SER A 251 -1.00 -16.63 15.43
CA SER A 251 -2.04 -16.22 16.37
C SER A 251 -1.48 -15.34 17.48
N LEU A 252 -2.20 -14.24 17.79
CA LEU A 252 -1.86 -13.30 18.86
C LEU A 252 -2.72 -13.59 20.09
N VAL A 253 -2.05 -13.81 21.23
CA VAL A 253 -2.68 -13.98 22.55
C VAL A 253 -2.01 -13.02 23.54
N GLY A 254 -2.75 -12.02 24.02
CA GLY A 254 -2.17 -10.94 24.83
C GLY A 254 -1.16 -10.13 23.99
N SER A 255 0.08 -10.05 24.47
CA SER A 255 1.19 -9.41 23.75
C SER A 255 2.04 -10.37 22.92
N LEU A 256 1.81 -11.67 23.00
CA LEU A 256 2.62 -12.68 22.31
C LEU A 256 1.90 -13.21 21.07
N PHE A 257 2.55 -13.19 19.93
CA PHE A 257 2.11 -13.99 18.79
C PHE A 257 3.10 -15.10 18.45
N THR A 258 2.56 -16.22 18.02
CA THR A 258 3.33 -17.35 17.50
C THR A 258 3.03 -17.49 16.02
N ALA A 259 4.06 -17.59 15.18
CA ALA A 259 3.91 -17.90 13.75
C ALA A 259 4.64 -19.19 13.41
N ARG A 260 3.98 -20.10 12.65
CA ARG A 260 4.49 -21.43 12.34
C ARG A 260 4.30 -21.79 10.86
N VAL A 261 5.34 -22.25 10.22
CA VAL A 261 5.31 -22.82 8.87
C VAL A 261 6.08 -24.15 8.84
N GLY A 262 5.37 -25.25 8.72
CA GLY A 262 5.99 -26.58 8.77
C GLY A 262 6.59 -26.88 10.15
N LYS A 263 7.92 -26.99 10.21
CA LYS A 263 8.66 -27.22 11.46
C LYS A 263 9.26 -25.94 12.05
N SER A 264 9.25 -24.86 11.28
CA SER A 264 9.77 -23.57 11.70
C SER A 264 8.73 -22.82 12.50
N GLU A 265 9.09 -22.34 13.68
CA GLU A 265 8.20 -21.60 14.59
C GLU A 265 8.95 -20.43 15.20
N VAL A 266 8.31 -19.28 15.31
CA VAL A 266 8.82 -18.10 15.99
C VAL A 266 7.77 -17.52 16.93
N GLU A 267 8.20 -17.10 18.12
CA GLU A 267 7.39 -16.37 19.09
C GLU A 267 7.88 -14.94 19.22
N ILE A 268 6.98 -13.99 19.08
CA ILE A 268 7.25 -12.54 19.08
C ILE A 268 6.40 -11.86 20.15
N ASP A 269 7.04 -11.07 20.99
CA ASP A 269 6.41 -10.19 21.95
C ASP A 269 6.19 -8.80 21.33
N THR A 270 4.93 -8.42 21.08
CA THR A 270 4.57 -7.15 20.44
C THR A 270 5.00 -5.93 21.26
N GLU A 271 5.18 -6.08 22.58
CA GLU A 271 5.68 -5.01 23.43
C GLU A 271 7.16 -4.67 23.15
N LYS A 272 7.91 -5.59 22.56
CA LYS A 272 9.31 -5.38 22.14
C LYS A 272 9.45 -4.81 20.73
N MET A 273 8.41 -4.87 19.92
CA MET A 273 8.42 -4.26 18.59
C MET A 273 8.50 -2.73 18.70
N GLN A 274 9.16 -2.07 17.75
CA GLN A 274 9.16 -0.61 17.67
C GLN A 274 7.82 -0.08 17.14
N ILE A 275 7.21 -0.80 16.21
CA ILE A 275 5.86 -0.49 15.69
C ILE A 275 4.80 -1.04 16.64
N LYS A 276 3.87 -0.18 17.10
CA LYS A 276 2.87 -0.52 18.11
C LYS A 276 1.46 -0.62 17.52
N GLY A 277 0.55 -1.19 18.31
CA GLY A 277 -0.87 -1.33 17.96
C GLY A 277 -1.21 -2.64 17.26
N LEU A 278 -2.48 -3.00 17.33
CA LEU A 278 -3.00 -4.26 16.81
C LEU A 278 -2.75 -4.43 15.31
N HIS A 279 -2.91 -3.37 14.53
CA HIS A 279 -2.65 -3.41 13.09
C HIS A 279 -1.21 -3.77 12.76
N ASN A 280 -0.22 -3.25 13.51
CA ASN A 280 1.18 -3.60 13.32
C ASN A 280 1.50 -5.03 13.80
N ALA A 281 0.76 -5.55 14.77
CA ALA A 281 0.83 -6.97 15.12
C ALA A 281 0.34 -7.87 13.98
N TYR A 282 -0.74 -7.49 13.28
CA TYR A 282 -1.18 -8.18 12.05
C TYR A 282 -0.13 -8.11 10.95
N ASP A 283 0.45 -6.92 10.71
CA ASP A 283 1.51 -6.74 9.72
C ASP A 283 2.73 -7.64 10.03
N ALA A 284 3.11 -7.73 11.32
CA ALA A 284 4.22 -8.56 11.76
C ALA A 284 3.92 -10.06 11.68
N MET A 285 2.70 -10.51 12.00
CA MET A 285 2.29 -11.90 11.84
C MET A 285 2.33 -12.34 10.38
N ALA A 286 1.78 -11.54 9.47
CA ALA A 286 1.81 -11.80 8.04
C ALA A 286 3.25 -11.85 7.50
N ALA A 287 4.11 -10.91 7.94
CA ALA A 287 5.51 -10.87 7.56
C ALA A 287 6.30 -12.07 8.08
N ALA A 288 6.06 -12.48 9.33
CA ALA A 288 6.70 -13.66 9.91
C ALA A 288 6.34 -14.93 9.13
N LEU A 289 5.05 -15.14 8.80
CA LEU A 289 4.62 -16.28 7.99
C LEU A 289 5.26 -16.27 6.60
N ALA A 290 5.31 -15.10 5.94
CA ALA A 290 5.91 -14.97 4.61
C ALA A 290 7.41 -15.27 4.62
N ALA A 291 8.13 -14.76 5.60
CA ALA A 291 9.57 -15.00 5.76
C ALA A 291 9.87 -16.47 6.08
N LEU A 292 9.12 -17.09 7.00
CA LEU A 292 9.26 -18.51 7.29
C LEU A 292 8.91 -19.39 6.07
N ALA A 293 7.90 -19.01 5.28
CA ALA A 293 7.57 -19.68 4.03
C ALA A 293 8.66 -19.54 2.96
N ALA A 294 9.42 -18.44 2.98
CA ALA A 294 10.58 -18.23 2.13
C ALA A 294 11.82 -19.04 2.59
N GLY A 295 11.81 -19.54 3.83
CA GLY A 295 12.89 -20.33 4.42
C GLY A 295 13.85 -19.54 5.28
N VAL A 296 13.44 -18.36 5.78
CA VAL A 296 14.25 -17.60 6.76
C VAL A 296 14.19 -18.30 8.12
N GLU A 297 15.35 -18.35 8.80
CA GLU A 297 15.44 -18.95 10.13
C GLU A 297 14.64 -18.14 11.18
N PRO A 298 13.94 -18.81 12.14
CA PRO A 298 13.09 -18.16 13.11
C PRO A 298 13.74 -17.04 13.92
N GLU A 299 14.97 -17.23 14.36
CA GLU A 299 15.71 -16.22 15.14
C GLU A 299 16.02 -14.96 14.31
N GLN A 300 16.28 -15.10 13.01
CA GLN A 300 16.47 -13.96 12.12
C GLN A 300 15.15 -13.20 11.92
N VAL A 301 14.03 -13.93 11.74
CA VAL A 301 12.69 -13.31 11.67
C VAL A 301 12.43 -12.46 12.91
N LYS A 302 12.69 -13.04 14.11
CA LYS A 302 12.50 -12.38 15.40
C LYS A 302 13.35 -11.11 15.54
N SER A 303 14.64 -11.22 15.24
CA SER A 303 15.58 -10.10 15.33
C SER A 303 15.17 -8.95 14.43
N SER A 304 14.86 -9.24 13.15
CA SER A 304 14.47 -8.22 12.18
C SER A 304 13.14 -7.53 12.52
N ILE A 305 12.16 -8.26 13.08
CA ILE A 305 10.89 -7.67 13.54
C ILE A 305 11.12 -6.69 14.69
N TYR A 306 11.97 -7.03 15.66
CA TYR A 306 12.26 -6.15 16.77
C TYR A 306 13.05 -4.89 16.37
N ASP A 307 13.87 -5.01 15.34
CA ASP A 307 14.71 -3.92 14.82
C ASP A 307 14.03 -3.11 13.70
N PHE A 308 12.77 -3.42 13.36
CA PHE A 308 12.04 -2.74 12.30
C PHE A 308 11.51 -1.39 12.78
N SER A 309 12.03 -0.31 12.18
CA SER A 309 11.57 1.06 12.45
C SER A 309 10.27 1.38 11.70
N PRO A 310 9.42 2.26 12.26
CA PRO A 310 8.19 2.71 11.60
C PRO A 310 8.44 3.21 10.17
N VAL A 311 7.50 2.93 9.27
CA VAL A 311 7.51 3.47 7.91
C VAL A 311 7.12 4.94 7.95
N GLU A 312 7.86 5.77 7.23
CA GLU A 312 7.62 7.22 7.11
C GLU A 312 6.15 7.53 6.76
N HIS A 313 5.60 8.56 7.37
CA HIS A 313 4.20 8.99 7.23
C HIS A 313 3.13 8.00 7.73
N ARG A 314 3.52 7.00 8.54
CA ARG A 314 2.59 6.03 9.12
C ARG A 314 2.78 5.96 10.63
N LEU A 315 1.92 6.63 11.39
CA LEU A 315 2.00 6.81 12.84
C LEU A 315 3.44 7.14 13.31
N GLU A 316 4.14 7.91 12.48
CA GLU A 316 5.54 8.30 12.65
C GLU A 316 5.64 9.34 13.78
N PRO A 317 6.27 9.04 14.93
CA PRO A 317 6.57 10.05 15.93
C PRO A 317 7.56 11.06 15.37
N VAL A 318 7.18 12.34 15.32
CA VAL A 318 8.00 13.41 14.75
C VAL A 318 8.82 14.10 15.83
N ALA A 319 8.15 14.52 16.90
CA ALA A 319 8.77 15.21 18.02
C ALA A 319 7.88 15.10 19.28
N GLU A 320 8.48 15.23 20.45
CA GLU A 320 7.78 15.55 21.69
C GLU A 320 8.34 16.84 22.27
N VAL A 321 7.50 17.89 22.38
CA VAL A 321 7.90 19.21 22.82
C VAL A 321 6.88 19.71 23.84
N ASP A 322 7.35 20.21 24.98
CA ASP A 322 6.52 20.66 26.11
C ASP A 322 5.49 19.63 26.59
N GLY A 323 5.82 18.32 26.41
CA GLY A 323 4.96 17.20 26.75
C GLY A 323 3.88 16.89 25.71
N VAL A 324 3.87 17.56 24.55
CA VAL A 324 2.97 17.30 23.43
C VAL A 324 3.70 16.42 22.39
N LEU A 325 3.10 15.26 22.06
CA LEU A 325 3.64 14.34 21.08
C LEU A 325 3.04 14.63 19.68
N TYR A 326 3.89 14.93 18.69
CA TYR A 326 3.50 15.15 17.30
C TYR A 326 3.66 13.87 16.49
N ILE A 327 2.58 13.42 15.84
CA ILE A 327 2.52 12.15 15.09
C ILE A 327 2.09 12.41 13.65
N ASN A 328 2.91 11.95 12.71
CA ASN A 328 2.66 12.03 11.27
C ASN A 328 2.08 10.70 10.76
N ASP A 329 0.80 10.71 10.44
CA ASP A 329 0.10 9.59 9.81
C ASP A 329 -0.54 10.02 8.47
N SER A 330 0.19 10.86 7.72
CA SER A 330 -0.28 11.43 6.45
C SER A 330 -0.68 10.39 5.41
N LYS A 331 -0.20 9.15 5.53
CA LYS A 331 -0.56 8.03 4.65
C LYS A 331 -1.95 7.46 4.93
N ALA A 332 -2.60 7.78 6.05
CA ALA A 332 -3.97 7.40 6.37
C ALA A 332 -4.98 8.19 5.50
N THR A 333 -5.15 7.76 4.26
CA THR A 333 -6.00 8.42 3.25
C THR A 333 -7.40 7.82 3.14
N ASN A 334 -7.78 6.96 4.07
CA ASN A 334 -9.12 6.36 4.19
C ASN A 334 -9.52 6.21 5.65
N VAL A 335 -10.81 5.96 5.88
CA VAL A 335 -11.42 5.87 7.23
C VAL A 335 -10.84 4.74 8.06
N ASP A 336 -10.61 3.57 7.45
CA ASP A 336 -10.09 2.41 8.19
C ASP A 336 -8.67 2.65 8.71
N SER A 337 -7.81 3.32 7.95
CA SER A 337 -6.47 3.67 8.42
C SER A 337 -6.54 4.57 9.65
N VAL A 338 -7.45 5.54 9.65
CA VAL A 338 -7.66 6.46 10.78
C VAL A 338 -8.30 5.74 11.98
N TRP A 339 -9.14 4.73 11.74
CA TRP A 339 -9.69 3.91 12.79
C TRP A 339 -8.59 3.29 13.66
N TYR A 340 -7.59 2.66 13.01
CA TYR A 340 -6.42 2.11 13.71
C TYR A 340 -5.54 3.19 14.34
N ALA A 341 -5.40 4.34 13.68
CA ALA A 341 -4.64 5.44 14.23
C ALA A 341 -5.25 5.94 15.54
N LEU A 342 -6.55 6.21 15.56
CA LEU A 342 -7.26 6.64 16.75
C LEU A 342 -7.30 5.53 17.83
N GLU A 343 -7.49 4.27 17.43
CA GLU A 343 -7.45 3.12 18.34
C GLU A 343 -6.12 3.05 19.09
N SER A 344 -5.00 3.30 18.41
CA SER A 344 -3.67 3.24 19.00
C SER A 344 -3.30 4.43 19.90
N MET A 345 -4.07 5.53 19.88
CA MET A 345 -3.79 6.70 20.72
C MET A 345 -4.00 6.39 22.22
N THR A 346 -3.00 6.70 23.01
CA THR A 346 -3.00 6.54 24.47
C THR A 346 -3.06 7.87 25.23
N ARG A 347 -3.02 9.00 24.51
CA ARG A 347 -3.07 10.37 25.03
C ARG A 347 -4.33 11.08 24.53
N PRO A 348 -4.88 12.05 25.23
CA PRO A 348 -5.89 12.96 24.68
C PRO A 348 -5.34 13.57 23.38
N THR A 349 -6.18 13.67 22.35
CA THR A 349 -5.69 13.91 20.99
C THR A 349 -6.31 15.17 20.37
N VAL A 350 -5.45 16.00 19.79
CA VAL A 350 -5.81 16.97 18.76
C VAL A 350 -5.64 16.28 17.41
N TRP A 351 -6.75 16.02 16.73
CA TRP A 351 -6.75 15.28 15.48
C TRP A 351 -6.89 16.21 14.28
N ILE A 352 -5.92 16.15 13.33
CA ILE A 352 -5.96 16.88 12.06
C ILE A 352 -6.44 15.93 10.98
N ALA A 353 -7.63 16.21 10.41
CA ALA A 353 -8.25 15.40 9.37
C ALA A 353 -8.72 16.27 8.20
N GLY A 354 -8.89 15.66 7.01
CA GLY A 354 -9.42 16.35 5.83
C GLY A 354 -8.59 16.17 4.58
N GLY A 355 -9.10 16.77 3.52
CA GLY A 355 -8.62 16.61 2.16
C GLY A 355 -9.74 16.25 1.18
N THR A 356 -9.42 15.66 0.03
CA THR A 356 -10.40 15.22 -0.95
C THR A 356 -11.19 14.02 -0.45
N ASP A 357 -12.46 14.21 -0.12
CA ASP A 357 -13.40 13.13 0.30
C ASP A 357 -13.82 12.28 -0.92
N LYS A 358 -13.73 10.95 -0.77
CA LYS A 358 -14.08 9.97 -1.81
C LYS A 358 -15.43 9.28 -1.56
N GLY A 359 -16.33 9.91 -0.81
CA GLY A 359 -17.58 9.30 -0.36
C GLY A 359 -17.47 8.58 0.97
N ASN A 360 -16.55 8.99 1.84
CA ASN A 360 -16.27 8.36 3.12
C ASN A 360 -17.51 8.24 4.01
N ASP A 361 -17.64 7.12 4.72
CA ASP A 361 -18.51 6.98 5.88
C ASP A 361 -17.66 7.06 7.15
N TYR A 362 -17.84 8.13 7.92
CA TYR A 362 -17.06 8.36 9.15
C TYR A 362 -17.66 7.68 10.41
N THR A 363 -18.79 6.98 10.27
CA THR A 363 -19.47 6.30 11.40
C THR A 363 -18.54 5.39 12.21
N PRO A 364 -17.61 4.62 11.62
CA PRO A 364 -16.68 3.78 12.37
C PRO A 364 -15.75 4.54 13.33
N LEU A 365 -15.49 5.83 13.06
CA LEU A 365 -14.56 6.64 13.86
C LEU A 365 -15.22 7.30 15.08
N LEU A 366 -16.56 7.40 15.12
CA LEU A 366 -17.28 8.24 16.11
C LEU A 366 -17.00 7.85 17.55
N ASN A 367 -16.85 6.55 17.84
CA ASN A 367 -16.60 6.09 19.21
C ASN A 367 -15.20 6.51 19.69
N PHE A 368 -14.17 6.28 18.89
CA PHE A 368 -12.80 6.69 19.25
C PHE A 368 -12.66 8.21 19.27
N ALA A 369 -13.31 8.92 18.34
CA ALA A 369 -13.32 10.38 18.37
C ALA A 369 -13.92 10.94 19.64
N ARG A 370 -15.05 10.39 20.12
CA ARG A 370 -15.69 10.77 21.39
C ARG A 370 -14.81 10.50 22.60
N GLU A 371 -14.12 9.36 22.61
CA GLU A 371 -13.31 8.91 23.74
C GLU A 371 -11.96 9.64 23.83
N LYS A 372 -11.31 9.89 22.69
CA LYS A 372 -9.88 10.26 22.65
C LYS A 372 -9.62 11.66 22.08
N VAL A 373 -10.54 12.20 21.26
CA VAL A 373 -10.32 13.47 20.56
C VAL A 373 -11.06 14.60 21.27
N HIS A 374 -10.32 15.57 21.78
CA HIS A 374 -10.93 16.77 22.36
C HIS A 374 -11.00 17.94 21.36
N THR A 375 -10.20 17.91 20.30
CA THR A 375 -10.23 18.93 19.24
C THR A 375 -9.99 18.27 17.88
N LEU A 376 -10.90 18.50 16.94
CA LEU A 376 -10.77 18.11 15.55
C LEU A 376 -10.43 19.35 14.71
N ILE A 377 -9.32 19.31 14.01
CA ILE A 377 -8.92 20.32 13.03
C ILE A 377 -9.26 19.79 11.63
N CYS A 378 -10.25 20.36 11.00
CA CYS A 378 -10.59 20.04 9.62
C CYS A 378 -9.68 20.84 8.67
N MET A 379 -8.91 20.13 7.83
CA MET A 379 -7.94 20.75 6.92
C MET A 379 -8.24 20.34 5.47
N GLY A 380 -8.83 21.24 4.70
CA GLY A 380 -9.18 20.99 3.30
C GLY A 380 -9.90 22.17 2.66
N LEU A 381 -10.12 22.10 1.34
CA LEU A 381 -10.92 23.12 0.62
C LEU A 381 -12.42 23.00 0.91
N ASP A 382 -12.91 21.80 1.26
CA ASP A 382 -14.28 21.55 1.69
C ASP A 382 -14.27 20.63 2.92
N ASN A 383 -14.60 21.20 4.08
CA ASN A 383 -14.61 20.52 5.38
C ASN A 383 -16.03 20.18 5.85
N SER A 384 -17.06 20.53 5.09
CA SER A 384 -18.48 20.49 5.52
C SER A 384 -18.94 19.11 5.99
N LYS A 385 -18.47 18.05 5.31
CA LYS A 385 -18.84 16.66 5.65
C LYS A 385 -18.18 16.20 6.94
N LEU A 386 -16.90 16.52 7.17
CA LEU A 386 -16.20 16.24 8.43
C LEU A 386 -16.88 16.98 9.60
N GLU A 387 -17.07 18.28 9.46
CA GLU A 387 -17.72 19.10 10.47
C GLU A 387 -19.10 18.53 10.84
N SER A 388 -19.93 18.23 9.85
CA SER A 388 -21.29 17.68 10.08
C SER A 388 -21.26 16.30 10.74
N SER A 389 -20.26 15.47 10.44
CA SER A 389 -20.12 14.11 10.99
C SER A 389 -19.70 14.11 12.46
N PHE A 390 -18.90 15.09 12.89
CA PHE A 390 -18.31 15.11 14.24
C PHE A 390 -18.85 16.21 15.16
N LYS A 391 -19.73 17.09 14.71
CA LYS A 391 -20.27 18.25 15.48
C LYS A 391 -20.84 17.91 16.85
N ASP A 392 -21.48 16.73 16.97
CA ASP A 392 -22.10 16.25 18.22
C ASP A 392 -21.22 15.21 18.95
N ILE A 393 -19.99 15.01 18.49
CA ILE A 393 -19.08 13.96 18.94
C ILE A 393 -17.82 14.55 19.60
N VAL A 394 -17.18 15.53 18.93
CA VAL A 394 -15.94 16.16 19.40
C VAL A 394 -16.25 17.53 19.98
N PRO A 395 -15.72 17.86 21.17
CA PRO A 395 -16.04 19.13 21.85
C PRO A 395 -15.67 20.38 21.06
N ASN A 396 -14.54 20.35 20.36
CA ASN A 396 -14.05 21.50 19.59
C ASN A 396 -13.76 21.08 18.15
N ILE A 397 -14.30 21.84 17.19
CA ILE A 397 -14.03 21.65 15.76
C ILE A 397 -13.56 22.98 15.19
N ILE A 398 -12.43 22.96 14.50
CA ILE A 398 -11.82 24.13 13.86
C ILE A 398 -11.64 23.83 12.37
N SER A 399 -12.20 24.67 11.50
CA SER A 399 -12.04 24.56 10.06
C SER A 399 -10.86 25.38 9.55
N THR A 400 -10.05 24.79 8.69
CA THR A 400 -8.86 25.43 8.11
C THR A 400 -8.70 25.04 6.64
N ASP A 401 -8.02 25.87 5.87
CA ASP A 401 -7.80 25.74 4.42
C ASP A 401 -6.32 25.58 4.04
N SER A 402 -5.45 25.45 5.02
CA SER A 402 -4.00 25.31 4.82
C SER A 402 -3.34 24.56 5.97
N LEU A 403 -2.16 23.97 5.70
CA LEU A 403 -1.36 23.30 6.73
C LEU A 403 -0.92 24.26 7.83
N ASP A 404 -0.47 25.48 7.48
CA ASP A 404 -0.01 26.44 8.47
C ASP A 404 -1.12 26.83 9.45
N SER A 405 -2.33 27.13 8.95
CA SER A 405 -3.48 27.44 9.81
C SER A 405 -3.89 26.25 10.66
N ALA A 406 -3.87 25.02 10.10
CA ALA A 406 -4.18 23.81 10.84
C ALA A 406 -3.18 23.55 11.96
N MET A 407 -1.90 23.69 11.70
CA MET A 407 -0.85 23.47 12.68
C MET A 407 -0.85 24.52 13.80
N ARG A 408 -1.08 25.79 13.46
CA ARG A 408 -1.25 26.86 14.50
C ARG A 408 -2.45 26.59 15.40
N ALA A 409 -3.56 26.15 14.83
CA ALA A 409 -4.74 25.77 15.59
C ALA A 409 -4.45 24.54 16.47
N ALA A 410 -3.70 23.55 15.96
CA ALA A 410 -3.35 22.36 16.71
C ALA A 410 -2.43 22.67 17.91
N VAL A 411 -1.41 23.50 17.71
CA VAL A 411 -0.52 23.94 18.80
C VAL A 411 -1.29 24.75 19.86
N ALA A 412 -2.22 25.62 19.43
CA ALA A 412 -3.03 26.40 20.38
C ALA A 412 -4.03 25.56 21.19
N ALA A 413 -4.45 24.42 20.65
CA ALA A 413 -5.42 23.52 21.28
C ALA A 413 -4.75 22.45 22.17
N ALA A 414 -3.49 22.09 21.89
CA ALA A 414 -2.79 21.02 22.60
C ALA A 414 -2.20 21.51 23.93
N GLY A 415 -2.28 20.67 24.96
CA GLY A 415 -1.66 20.85 26.26
C GLY A 415 -0.63 19.76 26.56
N SER A 416 0.17 19.97 27.63
CA SER A 416 1.11 18.93 28.08
C SER A 416 0.38 17.62 28.40
N GLY A 417 0.87 16.53 27.85
CA GLY A 417 0.26 15.19 27.92
C GLY A 417 -0.58 14.82 26.69
N ASP A 418 -0.84 15.74 25.77
CA ASP A 418 -1.61 15.49 24.56
C ASP A 418 -0.78 14.92 23.41
N ALA A 419 -1.48 14.44 22.40
CA ALA A 419 -0.91 14.14 21.07
C ALA A 419 -1.55 15.02 20.01
N VAL A 420 -0.73 15.54 19.07
CA VAL A 420 -1.18 16.15 17.82
C VAL A 420 -1.00 15.10 16.72
N LEU A 421 -2.12 14.59 16.19
CA LEU A 421 -2.15 13.51 15.21
C LEU A 421 -2.58 14.04 13.85
N LEU A 422 -1.68 14.02 12.85
CA LEU A 422 -2.05 14.20 11.44
C LEU A 422 -2.48 12.84 10.88
N SER A 423 -3.80 12.54 10.82
CA SER A 423 -4.36 11.32 10.25
C SER A 423 -5.61 11.66 9.43
N PRO A 424 -5.45 11.95 8.15
CA PRO A 424 -6.38 12.76 7.37
C PRO A 424 -7.70 12.11 6.99
N ALA A 425 -7.84 10.80 6.93
CA ALA A 425 -8.97 10.04 6.38
C ALA A 425 -9.27 10.29 4.88
N CYS A 426 -8.66 11.31 4.30
CA CYS A 426 -8.93 11.79 2.94
C CYS A 426 -7.66 11.81 2.09
N ALA A 427 -7.84 11.75 0.77
CA ALA A 427 -6.74 11.97 -0.17
C ALA A 427 -6.25 13.42 -0.07
N SER A 428 -4.99 13.67 -0.44
CA SER A 428 -4.32 14.97 -0.23
C SER A 428 -4.38 15.93 -1.41
N PHE A 429 -5.07 15.56 -2.49
CA PHE A 429 -4.93 16.22 -3.80
C PHE A 429 -5.58 17.61 -3.91
N ASP A 430 -6.31 18.04 -2.89
CA ASP A 430 -6.88 19.38 -2.82
C ASP A 430 -5.85 20.46 -2.43
N LEU A 431 -4.97 20.17 -1.46
CA LEU A 431 -3.96 21.12 -0.95
C LEU A 431 -2.53 20.70 -1.26
N PHE A 432 -2.27 19.44 -1.61
CA PHE A 432 -0.93 18.87 -1.79
C PHE A 432 -0.84 18.01 -3.06
N LYS A 433 0.37 17.82 -3.58
CA LYS A 433 0.61 16.92 -4.72
C LYS A 433 0.32 15.46 -4.40
N ASN A 434 0.62 15.04 -3.17
CA ASN A 434 0.42 13.69 -2.65
C ASN A 434 0.57 13.66 -1.12
N TYR A 435 0.31 12.51 -0.50
CA TYR A 435 0.42 12.34 0.94
C TYR A 435 1.86 12.48 1.48
N CYS A 436 2.88 12.15 0.67
CA CYS A 436 4.28 12.34 1.07
C CYS A 436 4.58 13.82 1.28
N GLN A 437 4.21 14.68 0.32
CA GLN A 437 4.40 16.13 0.47
C GLN A 437 3.66 16.65 1.70
N ARG A 438 2.42 16.21 1.97
CA ARG A 438 1.66 16.59 3.16
C ARG A 438 2.41 16.23 4.44
N GLY A 439 2.93 15.00 4.51
CA GLY A 439 3.67 14.52 5.66
C GLY A 439 5.02 15.21 5.86
N GLU A 440 5.78 15.46 4.77
CA GLU A 440 7.04 16.20 4.84
C GLU A 440 6.83 17.63 5.34
N LEU A 441 5.85 18.34 4.80
CA LEU A 441 5.53 19.70 5.24
C LEU A 441 5.06 19.74 6.71
N PHE A 442 4.35 18.71 7.18
CA PHE A 442 4.01 18.58 8.60
C PHE A 442 5.28 18.46 9.46
N LYS A 443 6.20 17.55 9.11
CA LYS A 443 7.48 17.37 9.83
C LYS A 443 8.31 18.65 9.83
N GLN A 444 8.42 19.30 8.68
CA GLN A 444 9.15 20.56 8.55
C GLN A 444 8.52 21.65 9.43
N TRP A 445 7.20 21.80 9.40
CA TRP A 445 6.50 22.80 10.20
C TRP A 445 6.75 22.58 11.70
N VAL A 446 6.67 21.34 12.18
CA VAL A 446 6.97 20.99 13.57
C VAL A 446 8.41 21.39 13.92
N ALA A 447 9.38 21.03 13.10
CA ALA A 447 10.80 21.33 13.33
C ALA A 447 11.10 22.85 13.39
N GLU A 448 10.39 23.66 12.60
CA GLU A 448 10.61 25.11 12.50
C GLU A 448 9.87 25.90 13.57
N ASN A 449 8.68 25.49 14.00
CA ASN A 449 7.76 26.32 14.79
C ASN A 449 7.47 25.80 16.21
N VAL A 450 7.77 24.52 16.50
CA VAL A 450 7.58 23.92 17.81
C VAL A 450 8.95 23.78 18.47
N LYS A 451 9.20 24.59 19.53
CA LYS A 451 10.51 24.64 20.24
C LYS A 451 10.31 24.45 21.73
#